data_941affede86641a2115acefbfe36dcb4
#
_entry.id   941affede86641a2115acefbfe36dcb4
#
_cell.length_a   1.000
_cell.length_b   1.000
_cell.length_c   1.000
_cell.angle_alpha   90.00
_cell.angle_beta   90.00
_cell.angle_gamma   90.00
#
_symmetry.space_group_name_H-M   'P 1'
#
loop_
_entity.id
_entity.type
_entity.pdbx_description
1 polymer ?
#
loop_
_entity_poly.entity_id
_entity_poly.type
_entity_poly.pdbx_seq_one_letter_code
_entity_poly.pdbx_strand_id
1 'polypeptide(L)'
;VLISDDRVDVAHIHNKIWGHSPAIIKGLLEIRGIGIIDVEKMFGASALGNRSQIDLVIKLVHYNEEFESNRLGDETVHYTKILDVLLPTMIIPVGAGRNMAILIESAVTNFSLQQEGFSSTKLIKDRFNMYVGKGV
;
A
#
# COMPACT_ATOMS: atom_id res chain seq x y z
N VAL A 1 -12.91 2.31 3.22
CA VAL A 1 -13.24 2.25 4.67
C VAL A 1 -12.03 2.68 5.48
N LEU A 2 -12.21 3.67 6.35
CA LEU A 2 -11.17 4.14 7.25
C LEU A 2 -11.17 3.31 8.53
N ILE A 3 -10.01 2.82 8.94
CA ILE A 3 -9.81 2.20 10.25
C ILE A 3 -9.21 3.23 11.21
N SER A 4 -8.10 3.85 10.81
CA SER A 4 -7.43 4.88 11.60
C SER A 4 -6.60 5.78 10.69
N ASP A 5 -6.39 7.02 11.09
CA ASP A 5 -5.60 7.98 10.33
C ASP A 5 -4.12 7.92 10.74
N ASP A 6 -3.73 8.75 11.68
CA ASP A 6 -2.33 9.03 12.01
C ASP A 6 -1.62 7.86 12.70
N ARG A 7 -2.31 7.14 13.55
CA ARG A 7 -1.78 6.04 14.33
C ARG A 7 -2.71 4.84 14.28
N VAL A 8 -2.13 3.67 14.08
CA VAL A 8 -2.83 2.39 14.11
C VAL A 8 -2.25 1.54 15.22
N ASP A 9 -3.06 1.13 16.17
CA ASP A 9 -2.69 0.15 17.17
C ASP A 9 -2.83 -1.25 16.55
N VAL A 10 -1.86 -2.13 16.83
CA VAL A 10 -1.80 -3.45 16.19
C VAL A 10 -1.81 -4.57 17.21
N ALA A 11 -2.38 -5.71 16.81
CA ALA A 11 -2.38 -6.94 17.59
C ALA A 11 -1.98 -8.13 16.71
N HIS A 12 -1.24 -9.06 17.28
CA HIS A 12 -0.85 -10.31 16.63
C HIS A 12 -1.83 -11.41 17.06
N ILE A 13 -2.67 -11.86 16.13
CA ILE A 13 -3.68 -12.88 16.39
C ILE A 13 -3.59 -13.94 15.28
N HIS A 14 -3.33 -15.19 15.66
CA HIS A 14 -3.25 -16.33 14.73
C HIS A 14 -2.33 -16.09 13.52
N ASN A 15 -1.11 -15.62 13.80
CA ASN A 15 -0.08 -15.30 12.77
C ASN A 15 -0.48 -14.19 11.80
N LYS A 16 -1.45 -13.37 12.17
CA LYS A 16 -1.90 -12.20 11.39
C LYS A 16 -1.84 -10.96 12.25
N ILE A 17 -1.64 -9.84 11.59
CA ILE A 17 -1.64 -8.53 12.23
C ILE A 17 -2.98 -7.85 11.98
N TRP A 18 -3.62 -7.42 13.06
CA TRP A 18 -4.87 -6.67 13.04
C TRP A 18 -4.62 -5.25 13.51
N GLY A 19 -5.20 -4.29 12.78
CA GLY A 19 -5.10 -2.88 13.11
C GLY A 19 -6.43 -2.31 13.56
N HIS A 20 -6.38 -1.40 14.53
CA HIS A 20 -7.52 -0.64 14.99
C HIS A 20 -7.09 0.77 15.41
N SER A 21 -8.05 1.67 15.51
CA SER A 21 -7.79 3.04 15.92
C SER A 21 -7.67 3.16 17.44
N PRO A 22 -6.71 3.97 17.95
CA PRO A 22 -6.82 4.46 19.31
C PRO A 22 -8.15 5.18 19.52
N ALA A 23 -8.76 5.03 20.70
CA ALA A 23 -10.08 5.59 20.99
C ALA A 23 -10.15 7.10 20.77
N ILE A 24 -9.09 7.82 21.10
CA ILE A 24 -9.05 9.28 21.02
C ILE A 24 -9.18 9.84 19.61
N ILE A 25 -8.76 9.11 18.58
CA ILE A 25 -8.80 9.55 17.18
C ILE A 25 -9.76 8.75 16.31
N LYS A 26 -10.54 7.87 16.93
CA LYS A 26 -11.46 7.01 16.17
C LYS A 26 -12.47 7.83 15.37
N GLY A 27 -12.53 7.54 14.07
CA GLY A 27 -13.46 8.22 13.15
C GLY A 27 -13.03 9.60 12.71
N LEU A 28 -11.87 10.08 13.14
CA LEU A 28 -11.34 11.39 12.77
C LEU A 28 -10.27 11.28 11.71
N LEU A 29 -10.26 12.24 10.79
CA LEU A 29 -9.28 12.32 9.71
C LEU A 29 -8.79 13.76 9.60
N GLU A 30 -7.48 13.97 9.58
CA GLU A 30 -6.88 15.26 9.35
C GLU A 30 -6.62 15.48 7.87
N ILE A 31 -7.19 16.56 7.31
CA ILE A 31 -6.96 16.96 5.93
C ILE A 31 -6.25 18.29 5.92
N ARG A 32 -5.06 18.36 5.35
CA ARG A 32 -4.31 19.59 5.22
C ARG A 32 -5.11 20.66 4.49
N GLY A 33 -5.18 21.86 5.07
CA GLY A 33 -5.93 22.97 4.53
C GLY A 33 -7.40 23.01 4.93
N ILE A 34 -7.93 21.92 5.50
CA ILE A 34 -9.30 21.84 5.97
C ILE A 34 -9.37 21.66 7.49
N GLY A 35 -8.54 20.77 8.04
CA GLY A 35 -8.52 20.45 9.45
C GLY A 35 -9.00 19.03 9.73
N ILE A 36 -9.46 18.82 10.96
CA ILE A 36 -9.96 17.52 11.40
C ILE A 36 -11.43 17.39 11.04
N ILE A 37 -11.79 16.31 10.36
CA ILE A 37 -13.16 16.00 9.98
C ILE A 37 -13.66 14.74 10.69
N ASP A 38 -14.96 14.68 10.92
CA ASP A 38 -15.66 13.49 11.41
C ASP A 38 -16.14 12.69 10.19
N VAL A 39 -15.51 11.57 9.95
CA VAL A 39 -15.75 10.75 8.74
C VAL A 39 -17.14 10.16 8.72
N GLU A 40 -17.65 9.70 9.88
CA GLU A 40 -19.01 9.15 9.96
C GLU A 40 -20.08 10.20 9.65
N LYS A 41 -19.93 11.41 10.18
CA LYS A 41 -20.87 12.49 9.92
C LYS A 41 -20.84 12.98 8.49
N MET A 42 -19.66 12.99 7.85
CA MET A 42 -19.52 13.45 6.47
C MET A 42 -19.91 12.38 5.44
N PHE A 43 -19.58 11.12 5.68
CA PHE A 43 -19.69 10.07 4.68
C PHE A 43 -20.56 8.88 5.10
N GLY A 44 -21.06 8.86 6.32
CA GLY A 44 -21.89 7.79 6.86
C GLY A 44 -21.09 6.69 7.58
N ALA A 45 -21.80 5.89 8.35
CA ALA A 45 -21.20 4.85 9.19
C ALA A 45 -20.45 3.78 8.37
N SER A 46 -20.86 3.52 7.13
CA SER A 46 -20.21 2.55 6.24
C SER A 46 -18.81 2.96 5.81
N ALA A 47 -18.45 4.23 5.98
CA ALA A 47 -17.09 4.71 5.68
C ALA A 47 -16.07 4.37 6.77
N LEU A 48 -16.53 3.88 7.93
CA LEU A 48 -15.66 3.49 9.06
C LEU A 48 -15.68 2.00 9.30
N GLY A 49 -14.52 1.46 9.70
CA GLY A 49 -14.38 0.12 10.22
C GLY A 49 -13.77 0.13 11.62
N ASN A 50 -14.06 -0.89 12.42
CA ASN A 50 -13.53 -1.01 13.78
C ASN A 50 -12.11 -1.59 13.78
N ARG A 51 -11.86 -2.57 12.94
CA ARG A 51 -10.57 -3.24 12.80
C ARG A 51 -10.46 -3.88 11.43
N SER A 52 -9.25 -4.10 10.99
CA SER A 52 -8.96 -4.83 9.76
C SER A 52 -7.64 -5.57 9.88
N GLN A 53 -7.55 -6.70 9.19
CA GLN A 53 -6.26 -7.34 8.98
C GLN A 53 -5.39 -6.44 8.13
N ILE A 54 -4.10 -6.35 8.48
CA ILE A 54 -3.12 -5.61 7.69
C ILE A 54 -2.44 -6.61 6.75
N ASP A 55 -2.59 -6.40 5.46
CA ASP A 55 -2.06 -7.28 4.42
C ASP A 55 -0.84 -6.70 3.71
N LEU A 56 -0.68 -5.38 3.74
CA LEU A 56 0.35 -4.68 3.00
C LEU A 56 0.79 -3.43 3.75
N VAL A 57 2.09 -3.18 3.77
CA VAL A 57 2.67 -1.93 4.25
C VAL A 57 3.11 -1.10 3.04
N ILE A 58 2.72 0.16 2.99
CA ILE A 58 3.21 1.10 2.00
C ILE A 58 4.10 2.11 2.72
N LYS A 59 5.37 2.13 2.35
CA LYS A 59 6.34 3.07 2.88
C LYS A 59 6.52 4.21 1.89
N LEU A 60 6.18 5.41 2.33
CA LEU A 60 6.34 6.61 1.52
C LEU A 60 7.73 7.19 1.76
N VAL A 61 8.46 7.48 0.68
CA VAL A 61 9.80 8.05 0.74
C VAL A 61 9.87 9.27 -0.17
N HIS A 62 10.84 10.16 0.07
CA HIS A 62 11.05 11.29 -0.84
C HIS A 62 11.53 10.80 -2.20
N TYR A 63 10.93 11.33 -3.25
CA TYR A 63 11.34 11.06 -4.62
C TYR A 63 12.68 11.75 -4.91
N ASN A 64 13.59 11.02 -5.52
CA ASN A 64 14.81 11.55 -6.12
C ASN A 64 15.27 10.65 -7.27
N GLU A 65 16.17 11.18 -8.13
CA GLU A 65 16.66 10.43 -9.30
C GLU A 65 17.39 9.14 -8.92
N GLU A 66 18.12 9.15 -7.83
CA GLU A 66 18.82 7.97 -7.32
C GLU A 66 17.83 6.86 -6.96
N PHE A 67 16.72 7.21 -6.29
CA PHE A 67 15.67 6.27 -5.98
C PHE A 67 15.10 5.62 -7.25
N GLU A 68 14.78 6.42 -8.27
CA GLU A 68 14.23 5.93 -9.53
C GLU A 68 15.21 5.02 -10.26
N SER A 69 16.47 5.42 -10.37
CA SER A 69 17.55 4.62 -10.97
C SER A 69 17.69 3.26 -10.28
N ASN A 70 17.69 3.24 -8.95
CA ASN A 70 17.87 2.02 -8.18
C ASN A 70 16.65 1.09 -8.26
N ARG A 71 15.48 1.64 -8.56
CA ARG A 71 14.24 0.88 -8.68
C ARG A 71 14.04 0.24 -10.04
N LEU A 72 14.69 0.76 -11.08
CA LEU A 72 14.57 0.21 -12.43
C LEU A 72 15.11 -1.22 -12.47
N GLY A 73 14.23 -2.18 -12.69
CA GLY A 73 14.56 -3.59 -12.73
C GLY A 73 14.69 -4.26 -11.36
N ASP A 74 14.43 -3.55 -10.27
CA ASP A 74 14.41 -4.14 -8.93
C ASP A 74 13.11 -4.90 -8.71
N GLU A 75 13.20 -6.22 -8.65
CA GLU A 75 12.10 -7.12 -8.32
C GLU A 75 12.17 -7.60 -6.87
N THR A 76 13.04 -7.00 -6.06
CA THR A 76 13.21 -7.39 -4.67
C THR A 76 11.93 -7.15 -3.88
N VAL A 77 11.45 -8.19 -3.23
CA VAL A 77 10.29 -8.08 -2.32
C VAL A 77 10.79 -7.56 -0.98
N HIS A 78 10.18 -6.48 -0.52
CA HIS A 78 10.48 -5.90 0.79
C HIS A 78 9.47 -6.37 1.83
N TYR A 79 9.94 -6.52 3.06
CA TYR A 79 9.09 -6.92 4.18
C TYR A 79 9.32 -6.00 5.37
N THR A 80 8.27 -5.78 6.14
CA THR A 80 8.32 -5.08 7.42
C THR A 80 7.89 -6.07 8.51
N LYS A 81 8.71 -6.19 9.55
CA LYS A 81 8.40 -7.06 10.68
C LYS A 81 7.58 -6.29 11.71
N ILE A 82 6.37 -6.75 11.96
CA ILE A 82 5.49 -6.19 12.99
C ILE A 82 5.06 -7.33 13.90
N LEU A 83 5.36 -7.21 15.20
CA LEU A 83 5.05 -8.23 16.21
C LEU A 83 5.38 -9.67 15.72
N ASP A 84 6.59 -9.85 15.21
CA ASP A 84 7.12 -11.13 14.71
C ASP A 84 6.44 -11.67 13.44
N VAL A 85 5.62 -10.87 12.78
CA VAL A 85 5.03 -11.20 11.48
C VAL A 85 5.66 -10.35 10.39
N LEU A 86 6.09 -11.00 9.30
CA LEU A 86 6.63 -10.31 8.13
C LEU A 86 5.49 -9.95 7.18
N LEU A 87 5.32 -8.64 6.95
CA LEU A 87 4.32 -8.12 6.03
C LEU A 87 4.98 -7.62 4.76
N PRO A 88 4.41 -7.94 3.59
CA PRO A 88 4.90 -7.38 2.32
C PRO A 88 4.88 -5.85 2.37
N THR A 89 5.91 -5.24 1.82
CA THR A 89 6.09 -3.79 1.87
C THR A 89 6.35 -3.25 0.47
N MET A 90 5.61 -2.22 0.09
CA MET A 90 5.87 -1.45 -1.12
C MET A 90 6.48 -0.11 -0.74
N ILE A 91 7.52 0.31 -1.47
CA ILE A 91 8.16 1.60 -1.28
C ILE A 91 7.72 2.52 -2.41
N ILE A 92 7.00 3.59 -2.08
CA ILE A 92 6.46 4.51 -3.07
C ILE A 92 7.05 5.90 -2.86
N PRO A 93 7.67 6.48 -3.90
CA PRO A 93 8.22 7.84 -3.80
C PRO A 93 7.12 8.88 -3.83
N VAL A 94 7.25 9.88 -2.94
CA VAL A 94 6.39 11.06 -2.87
C VAL A 94 7.13 12.23 -3.48
N GLY A 95 6.49 12.95 -4.40
CA GLY A 95 7.09 14.12 -5.02
C GLY A 95 6.05 15.10 -5.52
N ALA A 96 6.48 16.34 -5.76
CA ALA A 96 5.62 17.36 -6.34
C ALA A 96 5.09 16.92 -7.71
N GLY A 97 3.82 17.20 -7.99
CA GLY A 97 3.17 16.84 -9.24
C GLY A 97 2.73 15.38 -9.38
N ARG A 98 2.96 14.55 -8.38
CA ARG A 98 2.50 13.16 -8.39
C ARG A 98 1.12 13.03 -7.74
N ASN A 99 0.21 12.33 -8.41
CA ASN A 99 -1.08 12.01 -7.82
C ASN A 99 -0.93 10.74 -6.96
N MET A 100 -0.73 10.94 -5.65
CA MET A 100 -0.48 9.85 -4.71
C MET A 100 -1.68 8.90 -4.57
N ALA A 101 -2.89 9.41 -4.65
CA ALA A 101 -4.09 8.56 -4.55
C ALA A 101 -4.14 7.53 -5.67
N ILE A 102 -3.91 7.96 -6.91
CA ILE A 102 -3.88 7.05 -8.07
C ILE A 102 -2.70 6.07 -7.97
N LEU A 103 -1.54 6.54 -7.55
CA LEU A 103 -0.36 5.68 -7.39
C LEU A 103 -0.60 4.58 -6.35
N ILE A 104 -1.14 4.93 -5.20
CA ILE A 104 -1.43 3.97 -4.13
C ILE A 104 -2.51 2.98 -4.57
N GLU A 105 -3.60 3.46 -5.17
CA GLU A 105 -4.66 2.60 -5.67
C GLU A 105 -4.13 1.60 -6.72
N SER A 106 -3.35 2.08 -7.67
CA SER A 106 -2.74 1.23 -8.69
C SER A 106 -1.77 0.20 -8.09
N ALA A 107 -0.97 0.62 -7.12
CA ALA A 107 -0.03 -0.26 -6.44
C ALA A 107 -0.76 -1.37 -5.66
N VAL A 108 -1.82 -1.02 -4.94
CA VAL A 108 -2.61 -1.99 -4.17
C VAL A 108 -3.32 -2.98 -5.11
N THR A 109 -3.90 -2.48 -6.19
CA THR A 109 -4.57 -3.34 -7.18
C THR A 109 -3.57 -4.31 -7.81
N ASN A 110 -2.41 -3.83 -8.22
CA ASN A 110 -1.36 -4.69 -8.78
C ASN A 110 -0.86 -5.73 -7.77
N PHE A 111 -0.68 -5.33 -6.52
CA PHE A 111 -0.33 -6.26 -5.44
C PHE A 111 -1.37 -7.37 -5.29
N SER A 112 -2.66 -7.03 -5.29
CA SER A 112 -3.74 -8.01 -5.21
C SER A 112 -3.71 -9.00 -6.37
N LEU A 113 -3.44 -8.52 -7.59
CA LEU A 113 -3.30 -9.38 -8.78
C LEU A 113 -2.09 -10.32 -8.64
N GLN A 114 -0.98 -9.83 -8.13
CA GLN A 114 0.21 -10.66 -7.88
C GLN A 114 -0.08 -11.78 -6.88
N GLN A 115 -0.88 -11.51 -5.85
CA GLN A 115 -1.31 -12.53 -4.88
C GLN A 115 -2.17 -13.62 -5.54
N GLU A 116 -2.89 -13.28 -6.60
CA GLU A 116 -3.67 -14.23 -7.41
C GLU A 116 -2.84 -14.94 -8.48
N GLY A 117 -1.55 -14.64 -8.57
CA GLY A 117 -0.65 -15.25 -9.56
C GLY A 117 -0.43 -14.45 -10.84
N PHE A 118 -1.04 -13.26 -10.98
CA PHE A 118 -0.82 -12.40 -12.14
C PHE A 118 0.39 -11.50 -11.92
N SER A 119 1.30 -11.48 -12.88
CA SER A 119 2.48 -10.61 -12.84
C SER A 119 2.71 -9.99 -14.21
N SER A 120 2.63 -8.67 -14.27
CA SER A 120 2.90 -7.93 -15.51
C SER A 120 4.36 -8.03 -15.92
N THR A 121 5.28 -8.10 -14.95
CA THR A 121 6.71 -8.30 -15.21
C THR A 121 6.96 -9.66 -15.85
N LYS A 122 6.36 -10.71 -15.33
CA LYS A 122 6.45 -12.05 -15.92
C LYS A 122 5.85 -12.08 -17.33
N LEU A 123 4.71 -11.43 -17.52
CA LEU A 123 4.03 -11.36 -18.81
C LEU A 123 4.93 -10.71 -19.88
N ILE A 124 5.58 -9.61 -19.55
CA ILE A 124 6.48 -8.94 -20.51
C ILE A 124 7.71 -9.78 -20.83
N LYS A 125 8.26 -10.47 -19.83
CA LYS A 125 9.38 -11.40 -20.04
C LYS A 125 8.97 -12.57 -20.94
N ASP A 126 7.81 -13.16 -20.71
CA ASP A 126 7.29 -14.26 -21.52
C ASP A 126 7.07 -13.83 -22.97
N ARG A 127 6.50 -12.65 -23.18
CA ARG A 127 6.30 -12.08 -24.52
C ARG A 127 7.62 -11.80 -25.22
N PHE A 128 8.60 -11.26 -24.51
CA PHE A 128 9.94 -11.01 -25.04
C PHE A 128 10.62 -12.31 -25.45
N ASN A 129 10.56 -13.34 -24.62
CA ASN A 129 11.13 -14.65 -24.92
C ASN A 129 10.46 -15.30 -26.13
N MET A 130 9.15 -15.18 -26.27
CA MET A 130 8.42 -15.65 -27.45
C MET A 130 8.86 -14.93 -28.71
N TYR A 131 9.04 -13.60 -28.64
CA TYR A 131 9.50 -12.81 -29.77
C TYR A 131 10.91 -13.20 -30.22
N VAL A 132 11.84 -13.32 -29.28
CA VAL A 132 13.23 -13.74 -29.56
C VAL A 132 13.30 -15.18 -30.04
N GLY A 133 12.51 -16.09 -29.45
CA GLY A 133 12.46 -17.51 -29.80
C GLY A 133 11.95 -17.80 -31.19
N LYS A 134 11.27 -16.84 -31.85
CA LYS A 134 10.80 -16.98 -33.23
C LYS A 134 11.86 -16.63 -34.28
N GLY A 135 13.09 -16.35 -33.87
CA GLY A 135 14.19 -16.07 -34.79
C GLY A 135 14.07 -14.73 -35.52
N VAL A 136 13.45 -13.79 -34.91
CA VAL A 136 13.22 -12.45 -35.47
C VAL A 136 14.47 -11.60 -35.40
#